data_9b398469a994bb75aac74592bcf1b151
#
_entry.id   9b398469a994bb75aac74592bcf1b151
#
_cell.length_a   1.000
_cell.length_b   1.000
_cell.length_c   1.000
_cell.angle_alpha   90.00
_cell.angle_beta   90.00
_cell.angle_gamma   90.00
#
_symmetry.space_group_name_H-M   'P 1'
#
loop_
_entity.id
_entity.type
_entity.pdbx_description
1 polymer ?
#
loop_
_entity_poly.entity_id
_entity_poly.type
_entity_poly.pdbx_seq_one_letter_code
_entity_poly.pdbx_strand_id
1 'polypeptide(L)'
;MNQKKGNSRIRGVIILVLLAIMLVSGAMSVHSWLEDKRTREEYERLAELARETTPQPSAEAVTEPGPAEPETEPYVSPINFEELMKENPDTIGWIRVPDTNIDYPIVQGEDNDFYLNHDFYGKENIAGAIYLDFESQGDFVGRNNVLYGHNMKNGSMFKDVNRYKDEAYFKEHQFFSIYTPDREIRLKAVAAYYGEAQPIVRKTRFKSQESFDAFVHEMVKPCGYSQEITYPARTLYTLVTCSYEINDARTFLFAVEVDEDGNQIQPDDAFLQRMDELMGDKAGEGTQETGQETAAGTKENK
;
A
#
# COMPACT_ATOMS: atom_id res chain seq x y z
N MET A 1 -26.94 28.67 58.05
CA MET A 1 -25.79 29.32 57.32
C MET A 1 -24.74 28.35 56.79
N ASN A 2 -24.95 27.03 56.77
CA ASN A 2 -23.91 26.05 56.35
C ASN A 2 -24.00 25.50 54.88
N GLN A 3 -25.09 25.74 54.15
CA GLN A 3 -25.23 25.23 52.77
C GLN A 3 -24.41 26.02 51.71
N LYS A 4 -24.12 27.29 51.93
CA LYS A 4 -23.37 28.10 50.94
C LYS A 4 -21.86 27.78 50.89
N LYS A 5 -21.24 27.23 51.95
CA LYS A 5 -19.83 26.86 51.99
C LYS A 5 -19.53 25.52 51.25
N GLY A 6 -20.47 24.60 51.23
CA GLY A 6 -20.33 23.32 50.52
C GLY A 6 -20.27 23.50 49.00
N ASN A 7 -21.13 24.32 48.41
CA ASN A 7 -21.19 24.57 46.96
C ASN A 7 -19.95 25.30 46.42
N SER A 8 -19.29 26.13 47.22
CA SER A 8 -18.07 26.82 46.80
C SER A 8 -16.88 25.85 46.70
N ARG A 9 -16.72 24.90 47.59
CA ARG A 9 -15.65 23.86 47.54
C ARG A 9 -15.84 22.92 46.38
N ILE A 10 -17.08 22.47 46.14
CA ILE A 10 -17.41 21.61 44.99
C ILE A 10 -17.11 22.32 43.66
N ARG A 11 -17.49 23.60 43.54
CA ARG A 11 -17.16 24.39 42.35
C ARG A 11 -15.65 24.54 42.15
N GLY A 12 -14.87 24.76 43.22
CA GLY A 12 -13.42 24.82 43.16
C GLY A 12 -12.77 23.52 42.66
N VAL A 13 -13.27 22.38 43.19
CA VAL A 13 -12.80 21.05 42.73
C VAL A 13 -13.14 20.81 41.27
N ILE A 14 -14.36 21.13 40.81
CA ILE A 14 -14.76 21.01 39.42
C ILE A 14 -13.87 21.85 38.51
N ILE A 15 -13.56 23.10 38.87
CA ILE A 15 -12.68 23.97 38.09
C ILE A 15 -11.26 23.39 37.99
N LEU A 16 -10.72 22.87 39.11
CA LEU A 16 -9.39 22.21 39.08
C LEU A 16 -9.36 20.97 38.21
N VAL A 17 -10.41 20.15 38.25
CA VAL A 17 -10.53 18.96 37.36
C VAL A 17 -10.61 19.38 35.90
N LEU A 18 -11.40 20.39 35.56
CA LEU A 18 -11.50 20.90 34.19
C LEU A 18 -10.20 21.48 33.69
N LEU A 19 -9.45 22.21 34.53
CA LEU A 19 -8.14 22.73 34.22
C LEU A 19 -7.13 21.58 33.99
N ALA A 20 -7.14 20.56 34.82
CA ALA A 20 -6.29 19.39 34.64
C ALA A 20 -6.60 18.66 33.32
N ILE A 21 -7.88 18.45 32.99
CA ILE A 21 -8.29 17.86 31.69
C ILE A 21 -7.81 18.74 30.54
N MET A 22 -7.96 20.05 30.63
CA MET A 22 -7.52 20.97 29.58
C MET A 22 -6.00 20.93 29.37
N LEU A 23 -5.21 20.86 30.46
CA LEU A 23 -3.76 20.75 30.39
C LEU A 23 -3.31 19.43 29.77
N VAL A 24 -3.92 18.32 30.20
CA VAL A 24 -3.62 16.98 29.63
C VAL A 24 -4.00 16.94 28.15
N SER A 25 -5.19 17.40 27.78
CA SER A 25 -5.62 17.46 26.38
C SER A 25 -4.72 18.34 25.53
N GLY A 26 -4.30 19.51 26.07
CA GLY A 26 -3.35 20.39 25.40
C GLY A 26 -1.97 19.71 25.20
N ALA A 27 -1.45 19.06 26.22
CA ALA A 27 -0.20 18.31 26.12
C ALA A 27 -0.27 17.16 25.09
N MET A 28 -1.36 16.40 25.09
CA MET A 28 -1.59 15.35 24.08
C MET A 28 -1.67 15.91 22.66
N SER A 29 -2.35 17.04 22.47
CA SER A 29 -2.47 17.67 21.15
C SER A 29 -1.11 18.19 20.65
N VAL A 30 -0.28 18.76 21.52
CA VAL A 30 1.08 19.20 21.18
C VAL A 30 1.96 18.01 20.85
N HIS A 31 1.87 16.92 21.62
CA HIS A 31 2.62 15.67 21.35
C HIS A 31 2.26 15.11 19.98
N SER A 32 0.97 14.93 19.69
CA SER A 32 0.51 14.43 18.39
C SER A 32 0.97 15.34 17.24
N TRP A 33 0.91 16.66 17.40
CA TRP A 33 1.40 17.61 16.38
C TRP A 33 2.91 17.49 16.14
N LEU A 34 3.69 17.27 17.19
CA LEU A 34 5.14 17.08 17.09
C LEU A 34 5.49 15.76 16.37
N GLU A 35 4.77 14.68 16.67
CA GLU A 35 4.93 13.41 15.98
C GLU A 35 4.55 13.50 14.51
N ASP A 36 3.42 14.11 14.18
CA ASP A 36 3.00 14.35 12.80
C ASP A 36 4.05 15.15 12.01
N LYS A 37 4.62 16.18 12.64
CA LYS A 37 5.65 17.02 12.03
C LYS A 37 6.94 16.20 11.78
N ARG A 38 7.37 15.42 12.77
CA ARG A 38 8.56 14.57 12.67
C ARG A 38 8.41 13.52 11.58
N THR A 39 7.28 12.83 11.53
CA THR A 39 6.98 11.84 10.49
C THR A 39 7.07 12.47 9.10
N ARG A 40 6.52 13.67 8.91
CA ARG A 40 6.60 14.38 7.63
C ARG A 40 8.05 14.71 7.26
N GLU A 41 8.84 15.27 8.17
CA GLU A 41 10.25 15.60 7.95
C GLU A 41 11.08 14.33 7.62
N GLU A 42 10.78 13.19 8.23
CA GLU A 42 11.42 11.91 7.94
C GLU A 42 11.10 11.42 6.52
N TYR A 43 9.83 11.48 6.07
CA TYR A 43 9.46 11.08 4.71
C TYR A 43 9.94 12.07 3.64
N GLU A 44 9.98 13.40 3.93
CA GLU A 44 10.61 14.38 3.05
C GLU A 44 12.10 14.08 2.85
N ARG A 45 12.82 13.74 3.94
CA ARG A 45 14.23 13.32 3.86
C ARG A 45 14.41 12.02 3.08
N LEU A 46 13.52 11.05 3.24
CA LEU A 46 13.53 9.82 2.44
C LEU A 46 13.34 10.13 0.94
N ALA A 47 12.42 11.03 0.62
CA ALA A 47 12.21 11.44 -0.76
C ALA A 47 13.42 12.21 -1.35
N GLU A 48 14.16 12.95 -0.54
CA GLU A 48 15.43 13.57 -0.94
C GLU A 48 16.50 12.49 -1.16
N LEU A 49 16.69 11.58 -0.22
CA LEU A 49 17.64 10.46 -0.32
C LEU A 49 17.37 9.60 -1.57
N ALA A 50 16.10 9.32 -1.84
CA ALA A 50 15.67 8.56 -3.01
C ALA A 50 16.01 9.26 -4.34
N ARG A 51 16.18 10.58 -4.36
CA ARG A 51 16.51 11.37 -5.55
C ARG A 51 17.99 11.73 -5.66
N GLU A 52 18.75 11.66 -4.58
CA GLU A 52 20.13 12.15 -4.45
C GLU A 52 21.18 11.30 -5.16
N THR A 53 20.91 10.43 -6.03
CA THR A 53 21.89 9.86 -6.97
C THR A 53 21.18 9.04 -8.05
N THR A 54 20.60 9.71 -9.02
CA THR A 54 20.47 9.07 -10.33
C THR A 54 21.90 8.99 -10.90
N PRO A 55 22.47 7.82 -11.19
CA PRO A 55 23.69 7.75 -11.95
C PRO A 55 23.40 8.39 -13.31
N GLN A 56 23.96 9.57 -13.54
CA GLN A 56 23.99 10.13 -14.88
C GLN A 56 24.76 9.13 -15.73
N PRO A 57 24.24 8.62 -16.86
CA PRO A 57 24.98 7.71 -17.70
C PRO A 57 26.32 8.37 -18.00
N SER A 58 27.39 7.75 -17.56
CA SER A 58 28.75 8.22 -17.83
C SER A 58 28.94 8.18 -19.34
N ALA A 59 28.98 9.36 -19.94
CA ALA A 59 29.35 9.53 -21.34
C ALA A 59 30.85 9.25 -21.51
N GLU A 60 31.25 7.97 -21.46
CA GLU A 60 32.58 7.50 -21.88
C GLU A 60 32.48 6.07 -22.41
N ALA A 61 32.18 5.96 -23.68
CA ALA A 61 32.84 5.01 -24.60
C ALA A 61 32.36 5.29 -26.03
N VAL A 62 33.07 6.22 -26.68
CA VAL A 62 33.03 6.29 -28.14
C VAL A 62 33.82 5.09 -28.66
N THR A 63 33.12 4.05 -29.08
CA THR A 63 33.65 3.00 -29.95
C THR A 63 32.78 2.94 -31.19
N GLU A 64 33.42 2.87 -32.37
CA GLU A 64 32.84 3.02 -33.70
C GLU A 64 31.69 2.03 -33.99
N PRO A 65 30.74 2.41 -34.88
CA PRO A 65 29.51 1.66 -35.08
C PRO A 65 29.72 0.45 -36.00
N GLY A 66 29.57 -0.75 -35.44
CA GLY A 66 29.14 -1.92 -36.20
C GLY A 66 27.60 -1.93 -36.32
N PRO A 67 27.03 -2.63 -37.34
CA PRO A 67 25.58 -2.72 -37.46
C PRO A 67 25.05 -3.62 -36.33
N ALA A 68 24.58 -3.00 -35.25
CA ALA A 68 23.94 -3.66 -34.11
C ALA A 68 22.45 -3.48 -34.20
N GLU A 69 21.71 -4.55 -33.88
CA GLU A 69 20.29 -4.49 -33.47
C GLU A 69 20.13 -3.43 -32.38
N PRO A 70 18.97 -2.75 -32.26
CA PRO A 70 18.75 -1.74 -31.23
C PRO A 70 18.89 -2.39 -29.86
N GLU A 71 20.07 -2.29 -29.24
CA GLU A 71 20.23 -2.58 -27.81
C GLU A 71 19.36 -1.56 -27.07
N THR A 72 18.26 -2.02 -26.49
CA THR A 72 17.49 -1.22 -25.56
C THR A 72 18.39 -0.92 -24.38
N GLU A 73 18.64 0.36 -24.13
CA GLU A 73 19.40 0.78 -22.94
C GLU A 73 18.79 0.17 -21.68
N PRO A 74 19.59 -0.35 -20.75
CA PRO A 74 19.07 -0.94 -19.53
C PRO A 74 18.28 0.11 -18.74
N TYR A 75 17.14 -0.31 -18.17
CA TYR A 75 16.34 0.57 -17.32
C TYR A 75 17.17 1.10 -16.15
N VAL A 76 17.12 2.40 -15.94
CA VAL A 76 17.72 3.07 -14.79
C VAL A 76 16.59 3.70 -13.97
N SER A 77 16.38 3.22 -12.75
CA SER A 77 15.36 3.77 -11.87
C SER A 77 15.65 5.23 -11.49
N PRO A 78 14.67 6.14 -11.51
CA PRO A 78 14.82 7.49 -10.97
C PRO A 78 14.87 7.51 -9.43
N ILE A 79 14.77 6.35 -8.79
CA ILE A 79 14.80 6.14 -7.34
C ILE A 79 16.08 5.40 -6.96
N ASN A 80 16.80 5.91 -5.98
CA ASN A 80 18.02 5.28 -5.46
C ASN A 80 17.67 4.13 -4.50
N PHE A 81 17.33 2.98 -5.07
CA PHE A 81 16.98 1.79 -4.28
C PHE A 81 18.16 1.25 -3.47
N GLU A 82 19.40 1.46 -3.93
CA GLU A 82 20.57 1.00 -3.17
C GLU A 82 20.66 1.65 -1.81
N GLU A 83 20.44 2.97 -1.71
CA GLU A 83 20.44 3.67 -0.42
C GLU A 83 19.20 3.34 0.41
N LEU A 84 18.03 3.25 -0.21
CA LEU A 84 16.80 2.87 0.52
C LEU A 84 16.90 1.47 1.13
N MET A 85 17.45 0.49 0.40
CA MET A 85 17.63 -0.89 0.89
C MET A 85 18.70 -1.01 1.96
N LYS A 86 19.67 -0.09 2.04
CA LYS A 86 20.62 -0.02 3.18
C LYS A 86 19.91 0.42 4.46
N GLU A 87 18.97 1.36 4.34
CA GLU A 87 18.17 1.83 5.49
C GLU A 87 17.08 0.82 5.90
N ASN A 88 16.42 0.21 4.91
CA ASN A 88 15.44 -0.84 5.14
C ASN A 88 15.48 -1.89 4.02
N PRO A 89 15.96 -3.11 4.29
CA PRO A 89 16.04 -4.20 3.31
C PRO A 89 14.67 -4.70 2.82
N ASP A 90 13.57 -4.40 3.53
CA ASP A 90 12.20 -4.74 3.13
C ASP A 90 11.67 -3.83 2.01
N THR A 91 12.49 -2.89 1.52
CA THR A 91 12.12 -1.98 0.44
C THR A 91 12.00 -2.73 -0.88
N ILE A 92 10.82 -2.68 -1.50
CA ILE A 92 10.52 -3.37 -2.76
C ILE A 92 10.14 -2.42 -3.89
N GLY A 93 9.83 -1.17 -3.59
CA GLY A 93 9.38 -0.21 -4.59
C GLY A 93 9.20 1.19 -4.04
N TRP A 94 8.72 2.07 -4.92
CA TRP A 94 8.37 3.45 -4.62
C TRP A 94 7.10 3.84 -5.38
N ILE A 95 6.06 4.29 -4.71
CA ILE A 95 4.83 4.76 -5.35
C ILE A 95 4.83 6.29 -5.47
N ARG A 96 4.45 6.80 -6.64
CA ARG A 96 4.23 8.22 -6.88
C ARG A 96 2.94 8.44 -7.64
N VAL A 97 2.05 9.25 -7.05
CA VAL A 97 0.81 9.72 -7.69
C VAL A 97 0.98 11.22 -7.95
N PRO A 98 1.07 11.68 -9.21
CA PRO A 98 1.26 13.09 -9.54
C PRO A 98 0.17 13.99 -8.92
N ASP A 99 0.55 15.21 -8.54
CA ASP A 99 -0.33 16.25 -7.98
C ASP A 99 -1.03 15.83 -6.67
N THR A 100 -0.44 14.87 -5.94
CA THR A 100 -0.88 14.40 -4.62
C THR A 100 0.27 14.33 -3.63
N ASN A 101 -0.04 14.01 -2.36
CA ASN A 101 0.99 13.75 -1.35
C ASN A 101 1.52 12.31 -1.38
N ILE A 102 1.08 11.47 -2.33
CA ILE A 102 1.52 10.07 -2.42
C ILE A 102 2.86 10.01 -3.20
N ASP A 103 3.95 10.04 -2.46
CA ASP A 103 5.34 9.92 -2.97
C ASP A 103 6.18 9.22 -1.88
N TYR A 104 6.05 7.86 -1.80
CA TYR A 104 6.51 7.05 -0.68
C TYR A 104 7.22 5.77 -1.10
N PRO A 105 8.21 5.30 -0.30
CA PRO A 105 8.72 3.94 -0.44
C PRO A 105 7.61 2.91 -0.16
N ILE A 106 7.70 1.76 -0.83
CA ILE A 106 6.87 0.59 -0.56
C ILE A 106 7.74 -0.47 0.08
N VAL A 107 7.29 -0.98 1.22
CA VAL A 107 7.94 -2.08 1.93
C VAL A 107 7.07 -3.34 1.90
N GLN A 108 7.67 -4.51 2.15
CA GLN A 108 6.91 -5.75 2.35
C GLN A 108 7.49 -6.51 3.53
N GLY A 109 6.68 -6.71 4.57
CA GLY A 109 7.03 -7.50 5.74
C GLY A 109 6.60 -8.96 5.63
N GLU A 110 6.85 -9.72 6.69
CA GLU A 110 6.41 -11.12 6.82
C GLU A 110 4.90 -11.26 7.11
N ASP A 111 4.24 -10.16 7.52
CA ASP A 111 2.81 -10.08 7.81
C ASP A 111 2.25 -8.70 7.43
N ASN A 112 0.94 -8.49 7.64
CA ASN A 112 0.28 -7.20 7.38
C ASN A 112 0.11 -6.33 8.65
N ASP A 113 0.66 -6.75 9.79
CA ASP A 113 0.48 -6.08 11.07
C ASP A 113 1.67 -5.18 11.43
N PHE A 114 2.89 -5.57 11.06
CA PHE A 114 4.10 -4.84 11.42
C PHE A 114 4.08 -3.41 10.84
N TYR A 115 4.05 -3.26 9.52
CA TYR A 115 4.08 -1.95 8.86
C TYR A 115 2.78 -1.15 8.98
N LEU A 116 1.72 -1.75 9.52
CA LEU A 116 0.53 -1.01 9.91
C LEU A 116 0.81 0.00 11.03
N ASN A 117 1.76 -0.30 11.93
CA ASN A 117 2.07 0.48 13.12
C ASN A 117 3.55 0.86 13.23
N HIS A 118 4.34 0.61 12.20
CA HIS A 118 5.77 0.95 12.13
C HIS A 118 6.06 1.71 10.84
N ASP A 119 6.88 2.74 10.95
CA ASP A 119 7.34 3.53 9.80
C ASP A 119 8.36 2.77 8.94
N PHE A 120 8.85 3.45 7.90
CA PHE A 120 9.88 2.90 7.01
C PHE A 120 11.13 2.39 7.74
N TYR A 121 11.51 3.00 8.85
CA TYR A 121 12.68 2.59 9.63
C TYR A 121 12.40 1.49 10.67
N GLY A 122 11.19 0.92 10.67
CA GLY A 122 10.77 -0.08 11.64
C GLY A 122 10.56 0.46 13.05
N LYS A 123 10.35 1.78 13.20
CA LYS A 123 10.01 2.41 14.47
C LYS A 123 8.50 2.48 14.62
N GLU A 124 8.00 2.26 15.85
CA GLU A 124 6.58 2.42 16.16
C GLU A 124 6.11 3.82 15.80
N ASN A 125 5.12 3.90 14.92
CA ASN A 125 4.57 5.12 14.37
C ASN A 125 3.11 4.92 13.94
N ILE A 126 2.21 5.78 14.39
CA ILE A 126 0.77 5.71 14.06
C ILE A 126 0.48 5.90 12.56
N ALA A 127 1.38 6.53 11.82
CA ALA A 127 1.25 6.70 10.37
C ALA A 127 1.57 5.42 9.60
N GLY A 128 2.30 4.47 10.22
CA GLY A 128 2.77 3.26 9.56
C GLY A 128 3.65 3.56 8.35
N ALA A 129 3.72 2.61 7.44
CA ALA A 129 4.36 2.74 6.14
C ALA A 129 3.34 2.45 5.00
N ILE A 130 3.75 2.68 3.75
CA ILE A 130 3.05 2.10 2.59
C ILE A 130 3.64 0.71 2.37
N TYR A 131 2.80 -0.32 2.41
CA TYR A 131 3.27 -1.70 2.32
C TYR A 131 2.43 -2.57 1.38
N LEU A 132 3.10 -3.53 0.75
CA LEU A 132 2.47 -4.55 -0.07
C LEU A 132 1.98 -5.70 0.83
N ASP A 133 0.80 -6.24 0.53
CA ASP A 133 0.26 -7.43 1.23
C ASP A 133 1.30 -8.56 1.19
N PHE A 134 1.57 -9.20 2.34
CA PHE A 134 2.61 -10.22 2.45
C PHE A 134 2.35 -11.46 1.57
N GLU A 135 1.10 -11.71 1.17
CA GLU A 135 0.75 -12.79 0.24
C GLU A 135 0.92 -12.39 -1.24
N SER A 136 1.10 -11.10 -1.55
CA SER A 136 1.42 -10.62 -2.91
C SER A 136 2.89 -10.93 -3.25
N GLN A 137 3.22 -10.96 -4.55
CA GLN A 137 4.60 -11.15 -4.99
C GLN A 137 5.38 -9.83 -4.86
N GLY A 138 6.53 -9.86 -4.18
CA GLY A 138 7.32 -8.67 -3.87
C GLY A 138 7.88 -7.92 -5.09
N ASP A 139 7.94 -8.55 -6.25
CA ASP A 139 8.32 -7.96 -7.53
C ASP A 139 7.15 -7.40 -8.35
N PHE A 140 5.96 -7.36 -7.77
CA PHE A 140 4.72 -6.88 -8.40
C PHE A 140 4.29 -7.63 -9.67
N VAL A 141 4.76 -8.84 -9.89
CA VAL A 141 4.33 -9.67 -11.03
C VAL A 141 3.14 -10.55 -10.71
N GLY A 142 2.67 -10.55 -9.48
CA GLY A 142 1.47 -11.30 -9.07
C GLY A 142 0.20 -10.78 -9.74
N ARG A 143 -0.84 -11.62 -9.78
CA ARG A 143 -2.13 -11.28 -10.36
C ARG A 143 -2.81 -10.11 -9.66
N ASN A 144 -2.77 -10.07 -8.33
CA ASN A 144 -3.35 -9.00 -7.52
C ASN A 144 -2.31 -8.46 -6.53
N ASN A 145 -1.95 -7.19 -6.68
CA ASN A 145 -0.98 -6.49 -5.88
C ASN A 145 -1.73 -5.51 -4.97
N VAL A 146 -1.84 -5.83 -3.68
CA VAL A 146 -2.61 -5.06 -2.71
C VAL A 146 -1.68 -4.22 -1.85
N LEU A 147 -1.80 -2.89 -1.95
CA LEU A 147 -1.02 -1.93 -1.19
C LEU A 147 -1.88 -1.27 -0.11
N TYR A 148 -1.33 -1.17 1.07
CA TYR A 148 -1.98 -0.53 2.21
C TYR A 148 -1.28 0.77 2.59
N GLY A 149 -2.06 1.72 3.11
CA GLY A 149 -1.55 2.95 3.69
C GLY A 149 -2.64 3.64 4.52
N HIS A 150 -2.25 4.29 5.60
CA HIS A 150 -3.19 4.98 6.47
C HIS A 150 -3.84 6.20 5.82
N ASN A 151 -5.07 6.51 6.28
CA ASN A 151 -5.77 7.76 6.00
C ASN A 151 -5.44 8.78 7.10
N MET A 152 -4.33 9.49 6.98
CA MET A 152 -3.86 10.42 8.00
C MET A 152 -4.57 11.78 7.92
N LYS A 153 -4.95 12.34 9.08
CA LYS A 153 -5.61 13.66 9.15
C LYS A 153 -4.71 14.80 8.67
N ASN A 154 -3.40 14.65 8.79
CA ASN A 154 -2.39 15.61 8.34
C ASN A 154 -2.18 15.62 6.82
N GLY A 155 -2.88 14.77 6.06
CA GLY A 155 -2.80 14.70 4.61
C GLY A 155 -1.77 13.71 4.07
N SER A 156 -1.01 13.02 4.93
CA SER A 156 0.02 12.06 4.53
C SER A 156 -0.53 10.67 4.23
N MET A 157 0.35 9.77 3.83
CA MET A 157 0.10 8.38 3.46
C MET A 157 -0.93 8.25 2.34
N PHE A 158 -1.89 7.33 2.44
CA PHE A 158 -2.94 7.14 1.44
C PHE A 158 -4.17 8.03 1.67
N LYS A 159 -3.99 9.21 2.30
CA LYS A 159 -5.07 10.19 2.47
C LYS A 159 -5.72 10.56 1.14
N ASP A 160 -4.92 10.79 0.10
CA ASP A 160 -5.43 11.23 -1.20
C ASP A 160 -6.14 10.12 -1.98
N VAL A 161 -5.94 8.83 -1.63
CA VAL A 161 -6.77 7.72 -2.17
C VAL A 161 -8.25 7.93 -1.89
N ASN A 162 -8.61 8.56 -0.75
CA ASN A 162 -10.01 8.86 -0.45
C ASN A 162 -10.65 9.90 -1.39
N ARG A 163 -9.85 10.71 -2.09
CA ARG A 163 -10.35 11.70 -3.05
C ARG A 163 -10.87 11.06 -4.34
N TYR A 164 -10.43 9.85 -4.65
CA TYR A 164 -10.91 9.07 -5.80
C TYR A 164 -12.39 8.67 -5.71
N LYS A 165 -13.07 8.95 -4.60
CA LYS A 165 -14.54 8.88 -4.49
C LYS A 165 -15.24 9.96 -5.32
N ASP A 166 -14.56 11.06 -5.64
CA ASP A 166 -15.05 12.11 -6.52
C ASP A 166 -14.68 11.76 -7.97
N GLU A 167 -15.68 11.72 -8.83
CA GLU A 167 -15.51 11.31 -10.23
C GLU A 167 -14.63 12.30 -11.03
N ALA A 168 -14.69 13.59 -10.72
CA ALA A 168 -13.86 14.59 -11.39
C ALA A 168 -12.40 14.39 -11.01
N TYR A 169 -12.12 14.21 -9.70
CA TYR A 169 -10.79 13.90 -9.21
C TYR A 169 -10.24 12.60 -9.79
N PHE A 170 -11.06 11.54 -9.84
CA PHE A 170 -10.69 10.26 -10.45
C PHE A 170 -10.26 10.42 -11.91
N LYS A 171 -11.01 11.21 -12.71
CA LYS A 171 -10.68 11.45 -14.11
C LYS A 171 -9.41 12.29 -14.31
N GLU A 172 -9.12 13.18 -13.41
CA GLU A 172 -7.95 14.07 -13.46
C GLU A 172 -6.66 13.35 -13.04
N HIS A 173 -6.74 12.38 -12.10
CA HIS A 173 -5.59 11.70 -11.48
C HIS A 173 -5.53 10.21 -11.85
N GLN A 174 -5.81 9.87 -13.13
CA GLN A 174 -5.89 8.47 -13.55
C GLN A 174 -4.54 7.75 -13.58
N PHE A 175 -3.44 8.46 -13.86
CA PHE A 175 -2.15 7.84 -14.10
C PHE A 175 -1.21 8.07 -12.92
N PHE A 176 -0.53 7.00 -12.52
CA PHE A 176 0.50 7.04 -11.50
C PHE A 176 1.50 5.89 -11.71
N SER A 177 2.62 5.92 -10.99
CA SER A 177 3.69 4.94 -11.19
C SER A 177 4.12 4.27 -9.89
N ILE A 178 4.52 3.01 -10.00
CA ILE A 178 5.37 2.33 -9.03
C ILE A 178 6.72 2.11 -9.71
N TYR A 179 7.78 2.58 -9.06
CA TYR A 179 9.16 2.33 -9.46
C TYR A 179 9.69 1.14 -8.68
N THR A 180 10.44 0.29 -9.35
CA THR A 180 11.20 -0.80 -8.74
C THR A 180 12.66 -0.67 -9.14
N PRO A 181 13.60 -1.44 -8.57
CA PRO A 181 14.97 -1.48 -9.06
C PRO A 181 15.08 -1.79 -10.55
N ASP A 182 14.17 -2.61 -11.09
CA ASP A 182 14.30 -3.21 -12.41
C ASP A 182 13.37 -2.60 -13.47
N ARG A 183 12.31 -1.89 -13.07
CA ARG A 183 11.32 -1.32 -14.01
C ARG A 183 10.45 -0.23 -13.41
N GLU A 184 9.88 0.61 -14.25
CA GLU A 184 8.71 1.42 -13.95
C GLU A 184 7.43 0.63 -14.26
N ILE A 185 6.48 0.64 -13.34
CA ILE A 185 5.15 0.10 -13.51
C ILE A 185 4.19 1.28 -13.62
N ARG A 186 3.76 1.57 -14.84
CA ARG A 186 2.79 2.64 -15.09
C ARG A 186 1.39 2.10 -14.88
N LEU A 187 0.61 2.79 -14.08
CA LEU A 187 -0.70 2.36 -13.65
C LEU A 187 -1.77 3.36 -14.10
N LYS A 188 -2.91 2.82 -14.51
CA LYS A 188 -4.12 3.59 -14.77
C LYS A 188 -5.21 3.17 -13.82
N ALA A 189 -5.72 4.12 -13.02
CA ALA A 189 -6.88 3.93 -12.19
C ALA A 189 -8.10 3.58 -13.04
N VAL A 190 -8.74 2.46 -12.75
CA VAL A 190 -9.88 1.96 -13.52
C VAL A 190 -11.19 2.02 -12.75
N ALA A 191 -11.16 1.96 -11.41
CA ALA A 191 -12.36 2.08 -10.59
C ALA A 191 -12.00 2.47 -9.16
N ALA A 192 -12.95 3.07 -8.44
CA ALA A 192 -12.83 3.32 -7.01
C ALA A 192 -14.11 2.91 -6.30
N TYR A 193 -13.95 2.26 -5.17
CA TYR A 193 -15.03 1.83 -4.29
C TYR A 193 -14.79 2.34 -2.88
N TYR A 194 -15.83 2.79 -2.20
CA TYR A 194 -15.75 2.99 -0.76
C TYR A 194 -16.95 2.31 -0.08
N GLY A 195 -16.69 1.70 1.07
CA GLY A 195 -17.70 0.97 1.81
C GLY A 195 -17.08 0.05 2.86
N GLU A 196 -17.82 -0.95 3.27
CA GLU A 196 -17.36 -1.93 4.25
C GLU A 196 -16.09 -2.64 3.76
N ALA A 197 -15.21 -3.02 4.70
CA ALA A 197 -14.03 -3.80 4.40
C ALA A 197 -14.42 -5.11 3.68
N GLN A 198 -13.74 -5.40 2.58
CA GLN A 198 -13.99 -6.59 1.77
C GLN A 198 -12.77 -7.52 1.80
N PRO A 199 -12.76 -8.55 2.66
CA PRO A 199 -11.60 -9.46 2.77
C PRO A 199 -11.20 -10.12 1.46
N ILE A 200 -12.17 -10.32 0.54
CA ILE A 200 -11.92 -10.92 -0.78
C ILE A 200 -10.92 -10.14 -1.63
N VAL A 201 -10.77 -8.82 -1.39
CA VAL A 201 -9.79 -7.96 -2.09
C VAL A 201 -8.36 -8.49 -1.94
N ARG A 202 -8.05 -9.17 -0.83
CA ARG A 202 -6.73 -9.74 -0.53
C ARG A 202 -6.41 -11.03 -1.28
N LYS A 203 -7.33 -11.54 -2.10
CA LYS A 203 -7.09 -12.79 -2.84
C LYS A 203 -5.97 -12.59 -3.87
N THR A 204 -4.86 -13.30 -3.70
CA THR A 204 -3.68 -13.23 -4.56
C THR A 204 -3.52 -14.44 -5.47
N ARG A 205 -4.21 -15.56 -5.18
CA ARG A 205 -4.08 -16.83 -5.91
C ARG A 205 -5.33 -17.15 -6.72
N PHE A 206 -5.16 -17.49 -7.98
CA PHE A 206 -6.23 -17.78 -8.94
C PHE A 206 -5.89 -19.04 -9.73
N LYS A 207 -6.85 -19.95 -9.83
CA LYS A 207 -6.67 -21.26 -10.49
C LYS A 207 -6.50 -21.16 -12.00
N SER A 208 -6.97 -20.08 -12.62
CA SER A 208 -6.88 -19.85 -14.07
C SER A 208 -7.04 -18.38 -14.39
N GLN A 209 -6.78 -18.00 -15.65
CA GLN A 209 -7.04 -16.66 -16.17
C GLN A 209 -8.50 -16.27 -16.00
N GLU A 210 -9.43 -17.17 -16.34
CA GLU A 210 -10.87 -16.90 -16.23
C GLU A 210 -11.30 -16.65 -14.78
N SER A 211 -10.67 -17.34 -13.81
CA SER A 211 -10.96 -17.10 -12.38
C SER A 211 -10.44 -15.77 -11.90
N PHE A 212 -9.36 -15.27 -12.48
CA PHE A 212 -8.84 -13.93 -12.21
C PHE A 212 -9.70 -12.85 -12.87
N ASP A 213 -10.06 -13.02 -14.13
CA ASP A 213 -10.93 -12.09 -14.86
C ASP A 213 -12.30 -11.93 -14.17
N ALA A 214 -12.87 -13.05 -13.69
CA ALA A 214 -14.11 -13.03 -12.90
C ALA A 214 -13.92 -12.25 -11.58
N PHE A 215 -12.79 -12.41 -10.90
CA PHE A 215 -12.46 -11.66 -9.70
C PHE A 215 -12.34 -10.15 -9.99
N VAL A 216 -11.60 -9.74 -11.01
CA VAL A 216 -11.47 -8.34 -11.41
C VAL A 216 -12.84 -7.72 -11.69
N HIS A 217 -13.68 -8.43 -12.45
CA HIS A 217 -15.04 -7.99 -12.73
C HIS A 217 -15.87 -7.78 -11.46
N GLU A 218 -15.83 -8.71 -10.50
CA GLU A 218 -16.58 -8.59 -9.24
C GLU A 218 -16.03 -7.45 -8.35
N MET A 219 -14.73 -7.14 -8.39
CA MET A 219 -14.17 -6.02 -7.63
C MET A 219 -14.59 -4.66 -8.18
N VAL A 220 -14.70 -4.53 -9.50
CA VAL A 220 -15.04 -3.27 -10.17
C VAL A 220 -16.55 -3.02 -10.24
N LYS A 221 -17.35 -4.09 -10.30
CA LYS A 221 -18.81 -4.03 -10.44
C LYS A 221 -19.56 -3.11 -9.43
N PRO A 222 -19.22 -3.10 -8.13
CA PRO A 222 -19.90 -2.24 -7.15
C PRO A 222 -19.46 -0.78 -7.19
N CYS A 223 -18.45 -0.42 -8.02
CA CYS A 223 -17.94 0.93 -8.10
C CYS A 223 -18.96 1.87 -8.77
N GLY A 224 -19.11 3.07 -8.23
CA GLY A 224 -20.07 4.06 -8.75
C GLY A 224 -19.72 4.58 -10.15
N TYR A 225 -18.45 4.49 -10.54
CA TYR A 225 -17.89 4.78 -11.86
C TYR A 225 -16.67 3.90 -12.09
N SER A 226 -16.43 3.54 -13.35
CA SER A 226 -15.29 2.75 -13.78
C SER A 226 -14.86 3.12 -15.19
N GLN A 227 -13.59 2.87 -15.51
CA GLN A 227 -13.09 2.84 -16.88
C GLN A 227 -13.28 1.43 -17.46
N GLU A 228 -13.23 1.34 -18.78
CA GLU A 228 -13.25 0.05 -19.46
C GLU A 228 -11.97 -0.73 -19.14
N ILE A 229 -12.13 -2.00 -18.79
CA ILE A 229 -11.05 -2.96 -18.59
C ILE A 229 -11.06 -3.95 -19.74
N THR A 230 -9.92 -4.10 -20.41
CA THR A 230 -9.76 -5.11 -21.47
C THR A 230 -9.40 -6.45 -20.85
N TYR A 231 -10.10 -7.49 -21.26
CA TYR A 231 -9.83 -8.86 -20.84
C TYR A 231 -9.19 -9.68 -21.97
N PRO A 232 -8.32 -10.64 -21.66
CA PRO A 232 -7.91 -11.08 -20.32
C PRO A 232 -7.08 -10.03 -19.58
N ALA A 233 -7.37 -9.79 -18.31
CA ALA A 233 -6.59 -8.87 -17.49
C ALA A 233 -5.25 -9.49 -17.09
N ARG A 234 -4.16 -8.72 -17.14
CA ARG A 234 -2.83 -9.19 -16.71
C ARG A 234 -2.69 -9.16 -15.21
N THR A 235 -2.84 -7.97 -14.62
CA THR A 235 -2.67 -7.70 -13.19
C THR A 235 -3.74 -6.73 -12.71
N LEU A 236 -4.03 -6.77 -11.42
CA LEU A 236 -4.78 -5.75 -10.70
C LEU A 236 -3.91 -5.18 -9.60
N TYR A 237 -3.88 -3.86 -9.47
CA TYR A 237 -3.30 -3.15 -8.35
C TYR A 237 -4.42 -2.55 -7.53
N THR A 238 -4.37 -2.76 -6.22
CA THR A 238 -5.41 -2.30 -5.31
C THR A 238 -4.77 -1.46 -4.20
N LEU A 239 -5.03 -0.16 -4.17
CA LEU A 239 -4.62 0.71 -3.08
C LEU A 239 -5.74 0.76 -2.05
N VAL A 240 -5.43 0.45 -0.80
CA VAL A 240 -6.39 0.34 0.29
C VAL A 240 -6.09 1.33 1.39
N THR A 241 -7.09 2.11 1.80
CA THR A 241 -7.00 2.99 2.97
C THR A 241 -8.28 3.01 3.78
N CYS A 242 -8.18 3.42 5.05
CA CYS A 242 -9.37 3.59 5.89
C CYS A 242 -10.25 4.73 5.38
N SER A 243 -11.55 4.57 5.51
CA SER A 243 -12.53 5.65 5.32
C SER A 243 -13.27 5.87 6.66
N TYR A 244 -13.54 7.14 6.99
CA TYR A 244 -14.11 7.50 8.29
C TYR A 244 -15.63 7.79 8.22
N GLU A 245 -16.23 7.69 7.04
CA GLU A 245 -17.66 7.99 6.84
C GLU A 245 -18.56 6.91 7.42
N ILE A 246 -18.09 5.66 7.47
CA ILE A 246 -18.80 4.53 8.06
C ILE A 246 -17.81 3.77 8.95
N ASN A 247 -18.28 3.12 10.00
CA ASN A 247 -17.43 2.26 10.83
C ASN A 247 -16.81 1.15 9.99
N ASP A 248 -15.51 0.98 10.14
CA ASP A 248 -14.71 -0.02 9.41
C ASP A 248 -14.74 0.11 7.87
N ALA A 249 -15.09 1.30 7.36
CA ALA A 249 -15.08 1.54 5.93
C ALA A 249 -13.66 1.66 5.38
N ARG A 250 -13.52 1.22 4.15
CA ARG A 250 -12.28 1.33 3.37
C ARG A 250 -12.57 2.02 2.03
N THR A 251 -11.57 2.70 1.52
CA THR A 251 -11.53 3.12 0.13
C THR A 251 -10.56 2.22 -0.61
N PHE A 252 -11.02 1.69 -1.73
CA PHE A 252 -10.24 0.85 -2.64
C PHE A 252 -10.11 1.59 -3.96
N LEU A 253 -8.88 1.78 -4.42
CA LEU A 253 -8.58 2.28 -5.76
C LEU A 253 -8.02 1.12 -6.56
N PHE A 254 -8.69 0.74 -7.64
CA PHE A 254 -8.28 -0.31 -8.55
C PHE A 254 -7.58 0.28 -9.76
N ALA A 255 -6.44 -0.30 -10.14
CA ALA A 255 -5.66 0.14 -11.27
C ALA A 255 -5.13 -1.06 -12.07
N VAL A 256 -4.85 -0.84 -13.34
CA VAL A 256 -4.24 -1.80 -14.25
C VAL A 256 -2.93 -1.25 -14.80
N GLU A 257 -2.02 -2.14 -15.17
CA GLU A 257 -0.75 -1.78 -15.80
C GLU A 257 -0.99 -1.33 -17.26
N VAL A 258 -0.34 -0.23 -17.65
CA VAL A 258 -0.45 0.37 -18.98
C VAL A 258 0.91 0.62 -19.62
N ASP A 259 0.94 0.63 -20.94
CA ASP A 259 2.11 1.02 -21.73
C ASP A 259 2.33 2.55 -21.75
N GLU A 260 3.32 3.01 -22.50
CA GLU A 260 3.66 4.44 -22.64
C GLU A 260 2.55 5.27 -23.25
N ASP A 261 1.71 4.65 -24.07
CA ASP A 261 0.56 5.29 -24.73
C ASP A 261 -0.71 5.26 -23.86
N GLY A 262 -0.65 4.63 -22.68
CA GLY A 262 -1.75 4.48 -21.73
C GLY A 262 -2.71 3.33 -22.07
N ASN A 263 -2.34 2.42 -22.98
CA ASN A 263 -3.11 1.23 -23.27
C ASN A 263 -2.86 0.15 -22.22
N GLN A 264 -3.90 -0.56 -21.81
CA GLN A 264 -3.77 -1.65 -20.85
C GLN A 264 -2.89 -2.78 -21.41
N ILE A 265 -1.89 -3.18 -20.64
CA ILE A 265 -1.02 -4.31 -20.99
C ILE A 265 -1.77 -5.62 -20.78
N GLN A 266 -1.74 -6.46 -21.82
CA GLN A 266 -2.36 -7.79 -21.79
C GLN A 266 -1.36 -8.86 -21.30
N PRO A 267 -1.82 -9.98 -20.71
CA PRO A 267 -0.94 -11.09 -20.38
C PRO A 267 -0.34 -11.70 -21.65
N ASP A 268 0.98 -11.83 -21.69
CA ASP A 268 1.71 -12.57 -22.69
C ASP A 268 2.03 -14.01 -22.23
N ASP A 269 2.54 -14.82 -23.11
CA ASP A 269 2.84 -16.24 -22.83
C ASP A 269 3.86 -16.39 -21.70
N ALA A 270 4.85 -15.49 -21.60
CA ALA A 270 5.86 -15.51 -20.55
C ALA A 270 5.24 -15.20 -19.16
N PHE A 271 4.34 -14.23 -19.11
CA PHE A 271 3.59 -13.93 -17.90
C PHE A 271 2.70 -15.10 -17.48
N LEU A 272 1.98 -15.70 -18.41
CA LEU A 272 1.09 -16.84 -18.14
C LEU A 272 1.88 -18.04 -17.62
N GLN A 273 3.01 -18.37 -18.25
CA GLN A 273 3.90 -19.45 -17.80
C GLN A 273 4.41 -19.17 -16.36
N ARG A 274 4.84 -17.95 -16.06
CA ARG A 274 5.28 -17.59 -14.71
C ARG A 274 4.16 -17.74 -13.67
N MET A 275 2.91 -17.40 -14.02
CA MET A 275 1.77 -17.58 -13.13
C MET A 275 1.50 -19.06 -12.85
N ASP A 276 1.66 -19.93 -13.84
CA ASP A 276 1.51 -21.38 -13.68
C ASP A 276 2.62 -21.97 -12.79
N GLU A 277 3.88 -21.51 -12.94
CA GLU A 277 5.00 -21.88 -12.09
C GLU A 277 4.76 -21.49 -10.62
N LEU A 278 4.33 -20.25 -10.35
CA LEU A 278 4.01 -19.76 -9.00
C LEU A 278 2.86 -20.54 -8.34
N MET A 279 1.98 -21.13 -9.13
CA MET A 279 0.92 -22.01 -8.63
C MET A 279 1.41 -23.43 -8.37
N GLY A 280 2.36 -23.92 -9.18
CA GLY A 280 2.94 -25.26 -9.07
C GLY A 280 3.83 -25.44 -7.85
N ASP A 281 4.69 -24.46 -7.57
CA ASP A 281 5.67 -24.52 -6.47
C ASP A 281 5.02 -24.61 -5.07
N LYS A 282 3.87 -23.95 -4.86
CA LYS A 282 3.18 -23.98 -3.56
C LYS A 282 2.19 -25.16 -3.39
N ALA A 283 1.93 -25.94 -4.42
CA ALA A 283 1.21 -27.19 -4.30
C ALA A 283 2.09 -28.30 -3.66
N GLY A 284 3.43 -28.13 -3.69
CA GLY A 284 4.39 -29.04 -3.06
C GLY A 284 4.56 -28.82 -1.55
N GLU A 285 4.30 -27.63 -1.03
CA GLU A 285 4.46 -27.31 0.40
C GLU A 285 3.24 -27.70 1.26
N GLY A 286 2.08 -27.95 0.66
CA GLY A 286 0.82 -28.27 1.36
C GLY A 286 0.64 -29.73 1.79
N THR A 287 1.61 -30.63 1.63
CA THR A 287 1.43 -32.08 1.86
C THR A 287 2.20 -32.62 3.07
N GLN A 288 2.70 -31.80 3.99
CA GLN A 288 3.44 -32.26 5.18
C GLN A 288 2.82 -31.91 6.54
N GLU A 289 1.52 -31.66 6.66
CA GLU A 289 0.89 -31.58 7.99
C GLU A 289 -0.51 -32.21 7.99
N THR A 290 -0.60 -33.55 7.99
CA THR A 290 -1.69 -34.30 8.64
C THR A 290 -1.24 -35.72 8.90
N GLY A 291 -0.59 -35.90 10.05
CA GLY A 291 -0.20 -37.23 10.52
C GLY A 291 0.20 -37.25 11.98
N GLN A 292 -0.68 -36.78 12.87
CA GLN A 292 -0.65 -37.22 14.28
C GLN A 292 -2.03 -37.10 14.92
N GLU A 293 -2.80 -38.10 14.66
CA GLU A 293 -3.99 -38.45 15.43
C GLU A 293 -3.50 -39.05 16.76
N THR A 294 -3.55 -38.28 17.85
CA THR A 294 -3.39 -38.83 19.19
C THR A 294 -4.73 -39.19 19.76
N ALA A 295 -4.99 -40.47 19.78
CA ALA A 295 -5.97 -41.12 20.61
C ALA A 295 -5.68 -40.89 22.09
N ALA A 296 -6.58 -40.26 22.83
CA ALA A 296 -6.68 -40.32 24.29
C ALA A 296 -8.15 -40.18 24.66
N GLY A 297 -8.89 -41.26 24.90
CA GLY A 297 -8.94 -41.78 26.25
C GLY A 297 -10.18 -41.26 26.96
N THR A 298 -11.34 -41.89 26.61
CA THR A 298 -12.57 -41.94 27.42
C THR A 298 -12.20 -42.30 28.88
N LYS A 299 -12.53 -41.46 29.85
CA LYS A 299 -12.77 -41.86 31.25
C LYS A 299 -14.12 -41.36 31.71
N GLU A 300 -15.06 -42.24 31.75
CA GLU A 300 -16.23 -42.21 32.65
C GLU A 300 -15.73 -42.05 34.11
N ASN A 301 -16.40 -41.19 34.87
CA ASN A 301 -16.69 -41.50 36.27
C ASN A 301 -17.87 -40.66 36.78
N LYS A 302 -18.87 -41.44 37.18
CA LYS A 302 -19.87 -41.27 38.27
C LYS A 302 -20.23 -39.85 38.72
#